data_e75f11b9e1dcec996222f8677b16e5e9
#
_entry.id   e75f11b9e1dcec996222f8677b16e5e9
#
_cell.length_a   1.000
_cell.length_b   1.000
_cell.length_c   1.000
_cell.angle_alpha   90.00
_cell.angle_beta   90.00
_cell.angle_gamma   90.00
#
_symmetry.space_group_name_H-M   'P 1'
#
loop_
_entity.id
_entity.type
_entity.pdbx_description
1 polymer ?
#
loop_
_entity_poly.entity_id
_entity_poly.type
_entity_poly.pdbx_seq_one_letter_code
_entity_poly.pdbx_strand_id
1 'polypeptide(L)'
;DIKLSPEVKAAGGLAIIGTERHESRRVDRQLRGRAGRQGDPGSSVFFVSLEDDLMRLFGSDKMMKVFNALSHEDGMAIEHKMLSNAIEKAQMKIEGNNYGIREQLLKFDEVNNEQREVIYKERRKVLDGDNMRDLVLKMITDIVENAVDMSVSDEDTAEKWDLTELNNLLLPIIPLKSVVLTDEQKKSMKKNELKHTLKEAAIKLYETKEAEFPEPEQIREIERVVLLKVIDNKWMSHLDDMDALREGIGLQAYGNRDPLVEYKMSAYEMFDDMTAAIREDTLRILCHIRVEEKVEREPAAK
;
A
#
# COMPACT_ATOMS: atom_id res chain seq x y z
N ASP A 1 26.61 14.81 -24.53
CA ASP A 1 26.39 15.49 -25.81
C ASP A 1 27.32 14.99 -26.88
N ILE A 2 26.77 14.76 -28.07
CA ILE A 2 27.59 14.36 -29.25
C ILE A 2 28.19 15.63 -29.84
N LYS A 3 29.50 15.79 -29.69
CA LYS A 3 30.22 16.90 -30.31
C LYS A 3 30.74 16.45 -31.67
N LEU A 4 30.35 17.16 -32.72
CA LEU A 4 30.81 16.89 -34.08
C LEU A 4 32.00 17.75 -34.41
N SER A 5 33.00 17.16 -35.10
CA SER A 5 34.11 17.92 -35.66
C SER A 5 33.66 18.82 -36.83
N PRO A 6 34.37 19.90 -37.14
CA PRO A 6 34.02 20.75 -38.29
C PRO A 6 33.95 19.99 -39.61
N GLU A 7 34.76 19.00 -39.80
CA GLU A 7 34.82 18.15 -40.99
C GLU A 7 33.54 17.31 -41.11
N VAL A 8 33.07 16.72 -39.98
CA VAL A 8 31.81 15.94 -39.94
C VAL A 8 30.60 16.84 -40.20
N LYS A 9 30.62 18.08 -39.66
CA LYS A 9 29.52 19.03 -39.93
C LYS A 9 29.51 19.44 -41.41
N ALA A 10 30.67 19.65 -42.02
CA ALA A 10 30.76 19.95 -43.44
C ALA A 10 30.33 18.78 -44.36
N ALA A 11 30.52 17.55 -43.91
CA ALA A 11 30.08 16.33 -44.59
C ALA A 11 28.56 16.02 -44.45
N GLY A 12 27.82 16.86 -43.72
CA GLY A 12 26.36 16.66 -43.53
C GLY A 12 25.96 16.24 -42.13
N GLY A 13 26.90 16.15 -41.19
CA GLY A 13 26.64 15.89 -39.76
C GLY A 13 26.45 14.41 -39.42
N LEU A 14 25.68 14.14 -38.36
CA LEU A 14 25.46 12.80 -37.86
C LEU A 14 24.34 12.12 -38.63
N ALA A 15 24.61 10.91 -39.15
CA ALA A 15 23.61 10.06 -39.77
C ALA A 15 23.13 8.99 -38.74
N ILE A 16 21.84 8.93 -38.47
CA ILE A 16 21.21 7.94 -37.61
C ILE A 16 20.59 6.88 -38.50
N ILE A 17 20.99 5.63 -38.33
CA ILE A 17 20.44 4.47 -39.00
C ILE A 17 19.75 3.60 -37.95
N GLY A 18 18.42 3.50 -38.02
CA GLY A 18 17.62 2.57 -37.23
C GLY A 18 17.36 1.30 -38.03
N THR A 19 17.58 0.15 -37.43
CA THR A 19 17.36 -1.16 -38.09
C THR A 19 15.99 -1.75 -37.76
N GLU A 20 15.25 -1.12 -36.83
CA GLU A 20 13.88 -1.43 -36.47
C GLU A 20 13.19 -0.20 -35.88
N ARG A 21 11.87 -0.27 -35.65
CA ARG A 21 11.12 0.78 -34.94
C ARG A 21 10.81 0.31 -33.52
N HIS A 22 10.92 1.24 -32.56
CA HIS A 22 10.51 0.99 -31.18
C HIS A 22 8.99 0.97 -31.05
N GLU A 23 8.49 0.35 -29.97
CA GLU A 23 7.08 0.36 -29.64
C GLU A 23 6.52 1.77 -29.39
N SER A 24 7.38 2.71 -28.97
CA SER A 24 7.01 4.09 -28.69
C SER A 24 7.55 5.07 -29.71
N ARG A 25 6.66 5.88 -30.31
CA ARG A 25 7.02 6.98 -31.20
C ARG A 25 7.95 7.99 -30.53
N ARG A 26 7.82 8.17 -29.23
CA ARG A 26 8.68 9.07 -28.45
C ARG A 26 10.13 8.64 -28.50
N VAL A 27 10.41 7.35 -28.35
CA VAL A 27 11.76 6.79 -28.41
C VAL A 27 12.37 6.99 -29.80
N ASP A 28 11.60 6.69 -30.87
CA ASP A 28 12.06 6.93 -32.24
C ASP A 28 12.40 8.40 -32.51
N ARG A 29 11.55 9.33 -32.03
CA ARG A 29 11.79 10.77 -32.16
C ARG A 29 13.04 11.21 -31.37
N GLN A 30 13.26 10.61 -30.18
CA GLN A 30 14.45 10.87 -29.37
C GLN A 30 15.72 10.41 -30.06
N LEU A 31 15.69 9.26 -30.74
CA LEU A 31 16.80 8.78 -31.56
C LEU A 31 17.07 9.71 -32.75
N ARG A 32 16.03 10.03 -33.52
CA ARG A 32 16.14 10.99 -34.64
C ARG A 32 16.71 12.33 -34.18
N GLY A 33 16.27 12.82 -33.02
CA GLY A 33 16.71 14.08 -32.47
C GLY A 33 18.18 14.12 -32.03
N ARG A 34 18.90 13.01 -32.09
CA ARG A 34 20.36 12.99 -31.88
C ARG A 34 21.12 13.55 -33.08
N ALA A 35 20.56 13.49 -34.29
CA ALA A 35 21.17 13.95 -35.51
C ALA A 35 21.21 15.49 -35.66
N GLY A 36 20.29 16.22 -35.07
CA GLY A 36 20.17 17.67 -35.27
C GLY A 36 20.38 18.49 -33.99
N ARG A 37 21.16 18.04 -33.03
CA ARG A 37 21.38 18.76 -31.77
C ARG A 37 22.09 20.07 -31.97
N GLN A 38 21.60 21.09 -31.26
CA GLN A 38 22.17 22.47 -31.29
C GLN A 38 22.19 23.09 -32.70
N GLY A 39 21.30 22.64 -33.59
CA GLY A 39 21.27 23.15 -34.95
C GLY A 39 22.32 22.57 -35.89
N ASP A 40 23.04 21.55 -35.47
CA ASP A 40 23.99 20.86 -36.36
C ASP A 40 23.22 20.13 -37.49
N PRO A 41 23.81 20.03 -38.70
CA PRO A 41 23.25 19.23 -39.78
C PRO A 41 23.22 17.76 -39.39
N GLY A 42 22.28 17.00 -39.94
CA GLY A 42 22.20 15.59 -39.72
C GLY A 42 21.03 14.93 -40.46
N SER A 43 21.05 13.61 -40.57
CA SER A 43 20.05 12.83 -41.24
C SER A 43 19.61 11.64 -40.35
N SER A 44 18.41 11.11 -40.64
CA SER A 44 17.96 9.87 -39.98
C SER A 44 17.11 9.05 -40.95
N VAL A 45 17.37 7.74 -40.96
CA VAL A 45 16.61 6.76 -41.75
C VAL A 45 16.34 5.53 -40.89
N PHE A 46 15.16 4.94 -41.07
CA PHE A 46 14.80 3.68 -40.44
C PHE A 46 14.50 2.63 -41.50
N PHE A 47 15.20 1.51 -41.39
CA PHE A 47 14.92 0.31 -42.19
C PHE A 47 14.08 -0.63 -41.33
N VAL A 48 12.95 -1.09 -41.85
CA VAL A 48 11.95 -1.88 -41.10
C VAL A 48 11.59 -3.10 -41.92
N SER A 49 11.48 -4.25 -41.27
CA SER A 49 10.98 -5.47 -41.84
C SER A 49 9.50 -5.70 -41.42
N LEU A 50 8.75 -6.40 -42.28
CA LEU A 50 7.42 -6.88 -41.90
C LEU A 50 7.48 -8.01 -40.88
N GLU A 51 8.66 -8.60 -40.70
CA GLU A 51 8.93 -9.62 -39.68
C GLU A 51 9.26 -9.04 -38.32
N ASP A 52 9.50 -7.72 -38.23
CA ASP A 52 9.75 -7.04 -36.95
C ASP A 52 8.54 -7.22 -36.02
N ASP A 53 8.77 -7.36 -34.72
CA ASP A 53 7.73 -7.65 -33.71
C ASP A 53 6.58 -6.62 -33.73
N LEU A 54 6.89 -5.36 -33.94
CA LEU A 54 5.89 -4.31 -34.12
C LEU A 54 4.92 -4.61 -35.27
N MET A 55 5.45 -5.12 -36.38
CA MET A 55 4.69 -5.41 -37.58
C MET A 55 3.95 -6.73 -37.46
N ARG A 56 4.53 -7.75 -36.82
CA ARG A 56 3.88 -9.04 -36.56
C ARG A 56 2.66 -8.91 -35.67
N LEU A 57 2.76 -8.10 -34.62
CA LEU A 57 1.69 -7.93 -33.63
C LEU A 57 0.53 -7.06 -34.13
N PHE A 58 0.82 -6.07 -34.99
CA PHE A 58 -0.15 -5.05 -35.38
C PHE A 58 -0.27 -4.84 -36.88
N GLY A 59 0.51 -5.56 -37.69
CA GLY A 59 0.39 -5.57 -39.11
C GLY A 59 -0.92 -6.25 -39.52
N SER A 60 -1.79 -5.53 -40.25
CA SER A 60 -3.02 -6.13 -40.75
C SER A 60 -2.77 -6.93 -42.01
N ASP A 61 -3.61 -7.99 -42.29
CA ASP A 61 -3.60 -8.75 -43.51
C ASP A 61 -3.72 -7.87 -44.77
N LYS A 62 -4.39 -6.72 -44.63
CA LYS A 62 -4.51 -5.71 -45.70
C LYS A 62 -3.15 -5.08 -46.03
N MET A 63 -2.33 -4.85 -45.04
CA MET A 63 -0.99 -4.27 -45.20
C MET A 63 -0.05 -5.27 -45.89
N MET A 64 -0.12 -6.55 -45.50
CA MET A 64 0.63 -7.63 -46.16
C MET A 64 0.25 -7.75 -47.64
N LYS A 65 -1.05 -7.64 -47.97
CA LYS A 65 -1.52 -7.65 -49.36
C LYS A 65 -0.99 -6.45 -50.14
N VAL A 66 -0.98 -5.27 -49.55
CA VAL A 66 -0.44 -4.05 -50.21
C VAL A 66 1.07 -4.19 -50.40
N PHE A 67 1.79 -4.70 -49.42
CA PHE A 67 3.23 -4.94 -49.53
C PHE A 67 3.55 -5.93 -50.65
N ASN A 68 2.89 -7.08 -50.68
CA ASN A 68 3.06 -8.08 -51.72
C ASN A 68 2.71 -7.57 -53.12
N ALA A 69 1.78 -6.62 -53.20
CA ALA A 69 1.43 -5.98 -54.48
C ALA A 69 2.44 -4.93 -54.95
N LEU A 70 3.19 -4.32 -54.01
CA LEU A 70 4.22 -3.32 -54.28
C LEU A 70 5.62 -3.92 -54.46
N SER A 71 5.83 -5.12 -53.91
CA SER A 71 7.10 -5.86 -53.97
C SER A 71 7.21 -6.56 -55.34
N HIS A 72 8.04 -6.03 -56.25
CA HIS A 72 8.25 -6.61 -57.57
C HIS A 72 9.56 -7.39 -57.66
N GLU A 73 10.53 -7.13 -56.82
CA GLU A 73 11.83 -7.84 -56.80
C GLU A 73 12.33 -8.01 -55.35
N ASP A 74 12.91 -9.17 -55.06
CA ASP A 74 13.51 -9.45 -53.74
C ASP A 74 14.70 -8.53 -53.47
N GLY A 75 14.67 -7.87 -52.31
CA GLY A 75 15.77 -7.02 -51.83
C GLY A 75 15.63 -5.51 -52.16
N MET A 76 14.57 -5.07 -52.79
CA MET A 76 14.31 -3.64 -52.98
C MET A 76 13.63 -3.01 -51.74
N ALA A 77 14.20 -1.89 -51.26
CA ALA A 77 13.58 -1.07 -50.21
C ALA A 77 12.33 -0.33 -50.80
N ILE A 78 11.20 -0.48 -50.16
CA ILE A 78 9.96 0.17 -50.55
C ILE A 78 9.73 1.40 -49.66
N GLU A 79 9.79 2.58 -50.26
CA GLU A 79 9.39 3.83 -49.61
C GLU A 79 7.97 4.20 -49.97
N HIS A 80 7.02 4.02 -49.07
CA HIS A 80 5.65 4.41 -49.28
C HIS A 80 4.99 5.00 -48.05
N LYS A 81 4.33 6.15 -48.24
CA LYS A 81 3.66 6.89 -47.14
C LYS A 81 2.62 6.03 -46.38
N MET A 82 1.97 5.09 -47.04
CA MET A 82 1.03 4.18 -46.41
C MET A 82 1.70 3.26 -45.38
N LEU A 83 2.92 2.79 -45.64
CA LEU A 83 3.69 1.95 -44.70
C LEU A 83 4.08 2.76 -43.48
N SER A 84 4.58 3.97 -43.66
CA SER A 84 4.91 4.86 -42.53
C SER A 84 3.68 5.14 -41.65
N ASN A 85 2.53 5.41 -42.25
CA ASN A 85 1.28 5.62 -41.52
C ASN A 85 0.80 4.36 -40.79
N ALA A 86 0.99 3.18 -41.37
CA ALA A 86 0.61 1.91 -40.77
C ALA A 86 1.48 1.60 -39.52
N ILE A 87 2.78 1.83 -39.63
CA ILE A 87 3.73 1.70 -38.50
C ILE A 87 3.32 2.66 -37.40
N GLU A 88 3.05 3.93 -37.71
CA GLU A 88 2.65 4.91 -36.69
C GLU A 88 1.34 4.52 -35.99
N LYS A 89 0.36 3.99 -36.72
CA LYS A 89 -0.90 3.47 -36.14
C LYS A 89 -0.64 2.27 -35.24
N ALA A 90 0.26 1.35 -35.63
CA ALA A 90 0.66 0.23 -34.80
C ALA A 90 1.28 0.71 -33.45
N GLN A 91 2.22 1.64 -33.54
CA GLN A 91 2.84 2.26 -32.35
C GLN A 91 1.80 2.95 -31.47
N MET A 92 0.85 3.71 -32.05
CA MET A 92 -0.24 4.35 -31.29
C MET A 92 -1.09 3.34 -30.54
N LYS A 93 -1.36 2.18 -31.13
CA LYS A 93 -2.15 1.12 -30.49
C LYS A 93 -1.40 0.50 -29.30
N ILE A 94 -0.10 0.23 -29.44
CA ILE A 94 0.74 -0.26 -28.33
C ILE A 94 0.82 0.78 -27.22
N GLU A 95 1.11 2.03 -27.58
CA GLU A 95 1.16 3.14 -26.61
C GLU A 95 -0.15 3.25 -25.83
N GLY A 96 -1.31 3.12 -26.52
CA GLY A 96 -2.63 3.13 -25.89
C GLY A 96 -2.86 1.96 -24.93
N ASN A 97 -2.48 0.74 -25.32
CA ASN A 97 -2.58 -0.42 -24.45
C ASN A 97 -1.69 -0.27 -23.20
N ASN A 98 -0.42 0.13 -23.40
CA ASN A 98 0.53 0.35 -22.32
C ASN A 98 0.09 1.49 -21.39
N TYR A 99 -0.56 2.52 -21.95
CA TYR A 99 -1.15 3.59 -21.16
C TYR A 99 -2.28 3.06 -20.27
N GLY A 100 -3.20 2.27 -20.83
CA GLY A 100 -4.31 1.68 -20.07
C GLY A 100 -3.83 0.78 -18.92
N ILE A 101 -2.82 -0.06 -19.19
CA ILE A 101 -2.21 -0.91 -18.14
C ILE A 101 -1.62 -0.04 -17.03
N ARG A 102 -0.85 1.00 -17.38
CA ARG A 102 -0.27 1.90 -16.37
C ARG A 102 -1.32 2.69 -15.61
N GLU A 103 -2.38 3.14 -16.27
CA GLU A 103 -3.49 3.83 -15.60
C GLU A 103 -4.17 2.92 -14.56
N GLN A 104 -4.40 1.65 -14.90
CA GLN A 104 -4.92 0.69 -13.93
C GLN A 104 -3.97 0.50 -12.74
N LEU A 105 -2.68 0.27 -12.99
CA LEU A 105 -1.70 0.12 -11.93
C LEU A 105 -1.69 1.32 -10.98
N LEU A 106 -1.74 2.54 -11.53
CA LEU A 106 -1.79 3.75 -10.69
C LEU A 106 -3.04 3.81 -9.82
N LYS A 107 -4.20 3.34 -10.30
CA LYS A 107 -5.43 3.29 -9.50
C LYS A 107 -5.35 2.31 -8.33
N PHE A 108 -4.62 1.20 -8.48
CA PHE A 108 -4.33 0.27 -7.38
C PHE A 108 -3.31 0.87 -6.40
N ASP A 109 -2.24 1.49 -6.91
CA ASP A 109 -1.21 2.10 -6.09
C ASP A 109 -1.71 3.31 -5.28
N GLU A 110 -2.73 4.03 -5.77
CA GLU A 110 -3.37 5.15 -5.09
C GLU A 110 -3.90 4.74 -3.70
N VAL A 111 -4.56 3.58 -3.61
CA VAL A 111 -5.09 3.05 -2.34
C VAL A 111 -3.96 2.80 -1.34
N ASN A 112 -2.89 2.15 -1.77
CA ASN A 112 -1.73 1.90 -0.92
C ASN A 112 -1.06 3.20 -0.46
N ASN A 113 -1.04 4.23 -1.32
CA ASN A 113 -0.46 5.53 -0.97
C ASN A 113 -1.31 6.27 0.06
N GLU A 114 -2.65 6.27 -0.08
CA GLU A 114 -3.55 6.86 0.90
C GLU A 114 -3.36 6.22 2.29
N GLN A 115 -3.33 4.90 2.36
CA GLN A 115 -3.09 4.16 3.60
C GLN A 115 -1.70 4.45 4.20
N ARG A 116 -0.67 4.52 3.34
CA ARG A 116 0.70 4.87 3.74
C ARG A 116 0.76 6.26 4.37
N GLU A 117 0.11 7.24 3.77
CA GLU A 117 0.07 8.59 4.32
C GLU A 117 -0.54 8.63 5.72
N VAL A 118 -1.62 7.88 5.96
CA VAL A 118 -2.26 7.79 7.27
C VAL A 118 -1.29 7.17 8.30
N ILE A 119 -0.72 6.01 8.00
CA ILE A 119 0.19 5.31 8.92
C ILE A 119 1.46 6.12 9.18
N TYR A 120 2.05 6.72 8.16
CA TYR A 120 3.28 7.52 8.33
C TYR A 120 3.02 8.80 9.13
N LYS A 121 1.83 9.39 9.01
CA LYS A 121 1.41 10.52 9.83
C LYS A 121 1.26 10.12 11.30
N GLU A 122 0.62 8.99 11.59
CA GLU A 122 0.50 8.47 12.95
C GLU A 122 1.88 8.11 13.55
N ARG A 123 2.70 7.40 12.78
CA ARG A 123 4.08 7.08 13.17
C ARG A 123 4.91 8.32 13.46
N ARG A 124 4.73 9.38 12.67
CA ARG A 124 5.44 10.64 12.86
C ARG A 124 5.04 11.35 14.15
N LYS A 125 3.76 11.37 14.52
CA LYS A 125 3.30 11.92 15.81
C LYS A 125 4.01 11.24 16.99
N VAL A 126 4.15 9.91 16.92
CA VAL A 126 4.86 9.14 17.94
C VAL A 126 6.33 9.52 18.03
N LEU A 127 7.00 9.72 16.87
CA LEU A 127 8.41 10.12 16.79
C LEU A 127 8.63 11.56 17.26
N ASP A 128 7.72 12.47 16.91
CA ASP A 128 7.82 13.90 17.25
C ASP A 128 7.50 14.16 18.75
N GLY A 129 7.08 13.13 19.49
CA GLY A 129 6.93 13.18 20.94
C GLY A 129 5.56 13.66 21.42
N ASP A 130 4.50 13.39 20.64
CA ASP A 130 3.12 13.60 21.11
C ASP A 130 2.88 12.92 22.45
N ASN A 131 1.92 13.44 23.22
CA ASN A 131 1.60 12.89 24.53
C ASN A 131 1.12 11.44 24.42
N MET A 132 2.05 10.51 24.65
CA MET A 132 1.81 9.06 24.55
C MET A 132 0.75 8.59 25.53
N ARG A 133 0.69 9.17 26.73
CA ARG A 133 -0.31 8.82 27.75
C ARG A 133 -1.74 9.03 27.24
N ASP A 134 -2.01 10.19 26.67
CA ASP A 134 -3.36 10.51 26.16
C ASP A 134 -3.76 9.58 25.01
N LEU A 135 -2.80 9.20 24.18
CA LEU A 135 -3.02 8.25 23.10
C LEU A 135 -3.35 6.85 23.64
N VAL A 136 -2.61 6.37 24.63
CA VAL A 136 -2.87 5.06 25.26
C VAL A 136 -4.22 5.06 25.98
N LEU A 137 -4.56 6.11 26.73
CA LEU A 137 -5.88 6.23 27.38
C LEU A 137 -7.03 6.25 26.39
N LYS A 138 -6.83 6.88 25.22
CA LYS A 138 -7.80 6.83 24.13
C LYS A 138 -7.94 5.42 23.59
N MET A 139 -6.84 4.70 23.33
CA MET A 139 -6.87 3.31 22.89
C MET A 139 -7.62 2.41 23.89
N ILE A 140 -7.38 2.57 25.18
CA ILE A 140 -8.10 1.84 26.24
C ILE A 140 -9.61 2.11 26.14
N THR A 141 -9.99 3.38 25.97
CA THR A 141 -11.39 3.78 25.84
C THR A 141 -12.04 3.14 24.64
N ASP A 142 -11.39 3.23 23.47
CA ASP A 142 -11.89 2.69 22.21
C ASP A 142 -12.07 1.16 22.28
N ILE A 143 -11.11 0.44 22.86
CA ILE A 143 -11.19 -1.04 22.99
C ILE A 143 -12.30 -1.47 23.95
N VAL A 144 -12.46 -0.80 25.08
CA VAL A 144 -13.55 -1.10 26.02
C VAL A 144 -14.91 -0.83 25.38
N GLU A 145 -15.06 0.30 24.68
CA GLU A 145 -16.32 0.63 23.98
C GLU A 145 -16.66 -0.39 22.92
N ASN A 146 -15.68 -0.74 22.08
CA ASN A 146 -15.88 -1.73 21.02
C ASN A 146 -16.24 -3.11 21.58
N ALA A 147 -15.52 -3.59 22.62
CA ALA A 147 -15.81 -4.87 23.25
C ALA A 147 -17.24 -4.93 23.81
N VAL A 148 -17.70 -3.85 24.47
CA VAL A 148 -19.08 -3.77 24.98
C VAL A 148 -20.07 -3.66 23.82
N ASP A 149 -19.77 -2.91 22.76
CA ASP A 149 -20.70 -2.76 21.62
C ASP A 149 -20.89 -4.06 20.85
N MET A 150 -19.85 -4.88 20.76
CA MET A 150 -19.93 -6.20 20.11
C MET A 150 -20.69 -7.25 20.94
N SER A 151 -20.55 -7.21 22.28
CA SER A 151 -21.08 -8.25 23.17
C SER A 151 -22.44 -7.90 23.76
N VAL A 152 -22.86 -6.63 23.72
CA VAL A 152 -24.04 -6.13 24.44
C VAL A 152 -24.93 -5.35 23.49
N SER A 153 -26.15 -5.85 23.25
CA SER A 153 -27.17 -5.15 22.48
C SER A 153 -27.85 -4.04 23.30
N ASP A 154 -28.18 -2.92 22.66
CA ASP A 154 -28.92 -1.82 23.30
C ASP A 154 -30.39 -2.17 23.59
N GLU A 155 -30.93 -3.18 22.87
CA GLU A 155 -32.33 -3.61 22.98
C GLU A 155 -32.53 -4.62 24.11
N ASP A 156 -31.47 -5.26 24.60
CA ASP A 156 -31.54 -6.31 25.60
C ASP A 156 -31.35 -5.77 27.03
N THR A 157 -32.07 -6.41 27.96
CA THR A 157 -31.85 -6.19 29.39
C THR A 157 -30.54 -6.84 29.83
N ALA A 158 -29.90 -6.33 30.87
CA ALA A 158 -28.59 -6.81 31.35
C ALA A 158 -28.60 -8.31 31.77
N GLU A 159 -29.77 -8.91 31.96
CA GLU A 159 -29.93 -10.35 32.22
C GLU A 159 -29.55 -11.20 30.99
N LYS A 160 -29.69 -10.64 29.78
CA LYS A 160 -29.47 -11.37 28.52
C LYS A 160 -28.08 -11.10 27.91
N TRP A 161 -27.29 -10.23 28.52
CA TRP A 161 -25.99 -9.87 27.97
C TRP A 161 -25.01 -11.04 27.99
N ASP A 162 -24.29 -11.27 26.91
CA ASP A 162 -23.23 -12.28 26.87
C ASP A 162 -21.92 -11.74 27.45
N LEU A 163 -21.82 -11.84 28.78
CA LEU A 163 -20.62 -11.45 29.50
C LEU A 163 -19.43 -12.38 29.27
N THR A 164 -19.67 -13.59 28.76
CA THR A 164 -18.61 -14.53 28.41
C THR A 164 -17.87 -14.02 27.18
N GLU A 165 -18.60 -13.59 26.17
CA GLU A 165 -18.04 -12.99 24.97
C GLU A 165 -17.27 -11.70 25.29
N LEU A 166 -17.87 -10.81 26.11
CA LEU A 166 -17.20 -9.60 26.58
C LEU A 166 -15.88 -9.91 27.29
N ASN A 167 -15.86 -10.87 28.19
CA ASN A 167 -14.64 -11.28 28.87
C ASN A 167 -13.60 -11.86 27.90
N ASN A 168 -14.02 -12.66 26.94
CA ASN A 168 -13.11 -13.24 25.93
C ASN A 168 -12.47 -12.18 25.03
N LEU A 169 -13.20 -11.11 24.72
CA LEU A 169 -12.67 -9.99 23.91
C LEU A 169 -11.74 -9.08 24.71
N LEU A 170 -12.11 -8.76 25.96
CA LEU A 170 -11.43 -7.70 26.71
C LEU A 170 -10.25 -8.21 27.56
N LEU A 171 -10.40 -9.34 28.27
CA LEU A 171 -9.39 -9.78 29.24
C LEU A 171 -8.04 -10.17 28.65
N PRO A 172 -7.93 -10.73 27.43
CA PRO A 172 -6.63 -10.98 26.81
C PRO A 172 -5.84 -9.72 26.46
N ILE A 173 -6.52 -8.57 26.31
CA ILE A 173 -5.91 -7.28 25.96
C ILE A 173 -5.63 -6.49 27.24
N ILE A 174 -6.66 -6.31 28.07
CA ILE A 174 -6.59 -5.56 29.32
C ILE A 174 -6.93 -6.54 30.46
N PRO A 175 -5.96 -6.94 31.30
CA PRO A 175 -6.14 -7.99 32.34
C PRO A 175 -6.95 -7.48 33.53
N LEU A 176 -8.20 -7.15 33.28
CA LEU A 176 -9.17 -6.82 34.31
C LEU A 176 -9.62 -8.07 35.10
N LYS A 177 -10.32 -7.86 36.19
CA LYS A 177 -11.08 -8.94 36.81
C LYS A 177 -12.23 -9.33 35.89
N SER A 178 -12.56 -10.63 35.86
CA SER A 178 -13.69 -11.11 35.07
C SER A 178 -14.95 -10.31 35.38
N VAL A 179 -15.60 -9.84 34.33
CA VAL A 179 -16.84 -9.03 34.42
C VAL A 179 -17.98 -9.97 34.81
N VAL A 180 -18.51 -9.79 36.01
CA VAL A 180 -19.67 -10.51 36.52
C VAL A 180 -20.62 -9.48 37.10
N LEU A 181 -21.89 -9.53 36.70
CA LEU A 181 -22.93 -8.66 37.23
C LEU A 181 -23.63 -9.32 38.39
N THR A 182 -23.90 -8.56 39.45
CA THR A 182 -24.74 -8.99 40.58
C THR A 182 -26.21 -9.02 40.12
N ASP A 183 -27.07 -9.74 40.84
CA ASP A 183 -28.48 -9.85 40.48
C ASP A 183 -29.24 -8.50 40.54
N GLU A 184 -28.75 -7.54 41.32
CA GLU A 184 -29.26 -6.18 41.35
C GLU A 184 -28.82 -5.42 40.08
N GLN A 185 -27.57 -5.56 39.67
CA GLN A 185 -27.02 -4.93 38.44
C GLN A 185 -27.71 -5.48 37.18
N LYS A 186 -27.98 -6.77 37.12
CA LYS A 186 -28.71 -7.37 36.00
C LYS A 186 -30.08 -6.76 35.76
N LYS A 187 -30.71 -6.22 36.80
CA LYS A 187 -32.05 -5.63 36.72
C LYS A 187 -32.06 -4.16 36.32
N SER A 188 -31.01 -3.43 36.62
CA SER A 188 -31.00 -1.95 36.50
C SER A 188 -29.89 -1.38 35.62
N MET A 189 -28.79 -2.12 35.37
CA MET A 189 -27.63 -1.61 34.66
C MET A 189 -27.91 -1.36 33.19
N LYS A 190 -27.47 -0.20 32.72
CA LYS A 190 -27.53 0.18 31.30
C LYS A 190 -26.16 -0.02 30.64
N LYS A 191 -26.16 -0.25 29.32
CA LYS A 191 -24.96 -0.42 28.51
C LYS A 191 -23.93 0.72 28.74
N ASN A 192 -24.38 1.96 28.77
CA ASN A 192 -23.51 3.10 29.02
C ASN A 192 -22.86 3.12 30.43
N GLU A 193 -23.57 2.61 31.44
CA GLU A 193 -23.02 2.45 32.80
C GLU A 193 -21.95 1.36 32.83
N LEU A 194 -22.18 0.24 32.11
CA LEU A 194 -21.19 -0.81 31.96
C LEU A 194 -19.94 -0.29 31.25
N LYS A 195 -20.10 0.44 30.13
CA LYS A 195 -18.99 1.09 29.44
C LYS A 195 -18.19 2.01 30.38
N HIS A 196 -18.87 2.85 31.12
CA HIS A 196 -18.21 3.80 32.05
C HIS A 196 -17.44 3.05 33.15
N THR A 197 -18.06 2.05 33.79
CA THR A 197 -17.42 1.27 34.84
C THR A 197 -16.18 0.51 34.35
N LEU A 198 -16.27 -0.09 33.16
CA LEU A 198 -15.14 -0.82 32.60
C LEU A 198 -14.01 0.10 32.15
N LYS A 199 -14.34 1.29 31.60
CA LYS A 199 -13.33 2.31 31.27
C LYS A 199 -12.58 2.77 32.50
N GLU A 200 -13.29 3.13 33.56
CA GLU A 200 -12.66 3.56 34.82
C GLU A 200 -11.77 2.46 35.40
N ALA A 201 -12.22 1.21 35.37
CA ALA A 201 -11.44 0.09 35.83
C ALA A 201 -10.17 -0.14 34.97
N ALA A 202 -10.29 -0.02 33.66
CA ALA A 202 -9.17 -0.18 32.74
C ALA A 202 -8.15 0.96 32.87
N ILE A 203 -8.60 2.20 32.96
CA ILE A 203 -7.74 3.37 33.18
C ILE A 203 -7.01 3.23 34.51
N LYS A 204 -7.71 2.87 35.60
CA LYS A 204 -7.10 2.67 36.89
C LYS A 204 -6.06 1.54 36.93
N LEU A 205 -6.32 0.46 36.19
CA LEU A 205 -5.34 -0.61 36.01
C LEU A 205 -4.08 -0.08 35.33
N TYR A 206 -4.25 0.72 34.28
CA TYR A 206 -3.14 1.32 33.56
C TYR A 206 -2.35 2.32 34.45
N GLU A 207 -3.04 3.17 35.22
CA GLU A 207 -2.42 4.09 36.18
C GLU A 207 -1.64 3.35 37.28
N THR A 208 -2.13 2.18 37.71
CA THR A 208 -1.38 1.32 38.62
C THR A 208 -0.11 0.80 37.99
N LYS A 209 -0.16 0.46 36.70
CA LYS A 209 1.02 0.07 35.90
C LYS A 209 2.02 1.22 35.77
N GLU A 210 1.54 2.43 35.45
CA GLU A 210 2.41 3.62 35.42
C GLU A 210 3.17 3.81 36.72
N ALA A 211 2.51 3.60 37.88
CA ALA A 211 3.11 3.77 39.19
C ALA A 211 4.17 2.69 39.55
N GLU A 212 4.25 1.57 38.83
CA GLU A 212 5.29 0.56 39.00
C GLU A 212 6.68 1.06 38.51
N PHE A 213 6.70 2.12 37.65
CA PHE A 213 7.95 2.65 37.10
C PHE A 213 8.50 3.78 37.99
N PRO A 214 9.80 3.75 38.31
CA PRO A 214 10.43 4.76 39.21
C PRO A 214 10.37 6.19 38.64
N GLU A 215 10.45 6.32 37.30
CA GLU A 215 10.45 7.59 36.61
C GLU A 215 9.33 7.62 35.55
N PRO A 216 8.47 8.64 35.52
CA PRO A 216 7.38 8.76 34.55
C PRO A 216 7.85 8.74 33.10
N GLU A 217 9.07 9.23 32.81
CA GLU A 217 9.65 9.26 31.49
C GLU A 217 9.94 7.86 30.95
N GLN A 218 10.25 6.90 31.80
CA GLN A 218 10.57 5.53 31.40
C GLN A 218 9.36 4.85 30.74
N ILE A 219 8.18 4.97 31.36
CA ILE A 219 6.99 4.37 30.76
C ILE A 219 6.61 5.09 29.45
N ARG A 220 6.80 6.43 29.34
CA ARG A 220 6.57 7.17 28.09
C ARG A 220 7.47 6.67 26.96
N GLU A 221 8.73 6.37 27.26
CA GLU A 221 9.64 5.82 26.27
C GLU A 221 9.25 4.38 25.87
N ILE A 222 8.82 3.57 26.84
CA ILE A 222 8.31 2.21 26.56
C ILE A 222 7.07 2.26 25.69
N GLU A 223 6.10 3.13 25.99
CA GLU A 223 4.91 3.32 25.15
C GLU A 223 5.29 3.68 23.71
N ARG A 224 6.24 4.60 23.55
CA ARG A 224 6.74 5.01 22.23
C ARG A 224 7.36 3.84 21.48
N VAL A 225 8.28 3.13 22.11
CA VAL A 225 8.99 2.00 21.50
C VAL A 225 8.04 0.87 21.13
N VAL A 226 7.12 0.52 22.04
CA VAL A 226 6.12 -0.53 21.80
C VAL A 226 5.22 -0.15 20.62
N LEU A 227 4.66 1.06 20.64
CA LEU A 227 3.75 1.51 19.59
C LEU A 227 4.45 1.57 18.22
N LEU A 228 5.67 2.10 18.15
CA LEU A 228 6.44 2.13 16.90
C LEU A 228 6.70 0.71 16.38
N LYS A 229 7.11 -0.20 17.26
CA LYS A 229 7.38 -1.59 16.86
C LYS A 229 6.12 -2.31 16.36
N VAL A 230 5.00 -2.09 17.03
CA VAL A 230 3.71 -2.68 16.62
C VAL A 230 3.26 -2.11 15.28
N ILE A 231 3.31 -0.77 15.11
CA ILE A 231 2.98 -0.12 13.84
C ILE A 231 3.85 -0.69 12.72
N ASP A 232 5.17 -0.73 12.90
CA ASP A 232 6.10 -1.18 11.87
C ASP A 232 5.82 -2.64 11.47
N ASN A 233 5.61 -3.53 12.44
CA ASN A 233 5.32 -4.94 12.17
C ASN A 233 3.98 -5.13 11.45
N LYS A 234 2.91 -4.47 11.93
CA LYS A 234 1.56 -4.60 11.32
C LYS A 234 1.53 -4.01 9.92
N TRP A 235 2.21 -2.87 9.72
CA TRP A 235 2.30 -2.25 8.42
C TRP A 235 3.04 -3.12 7.40
N MET A 236 4.15 -3.76 7.79
CA MET A 236 4.87 -4.68 6.91
C MET A 236 4.00 -5.87 6.51
N SER A 237 3.33 -6.52 7.48
CA SER A 237 2.40 -7.61 7.17
C SER A 237 1.26 -7.16 6.26
N HIS A 238 0.71 -5.97 6.50
CA HIS A 238 -0.37 -5.42 5.67
C HIS A 238 0.07 -5.18 4.22
N LEU A 239 1.30 -4.73 3.98
CA LEU A 239 1.83 -4.60 2.63
C LEU A 239 1.88 -5.94 1.89
N ASP A 240 2.32 -7.01 2.58
CA ASP A 240 2.34 -8.37 2.02
C ASP A 240 0.91 -8.86 1.70
N ASP A 241 -0.04 -8.60 2.60
CA ASP A 241 -1.46 -8.94 2.40
C ASP A 241 -2.08 -8.15 1.23
N MET A 242 -1.73 -6.87 1.08
CA MET A 242 -2.18 -6.04 -0.04
C MET A 242 -1.61 -6.50 -1.38
N ASP A 243 -0.37 -6.97 -1.41
CA ASP A 243 0.22 -7.57 -2.61
C ASP A 243 -0.50 -8.88 -2.98
N ALA A 244 -0.79 -9.74 -2.00
CA ALA A 244 -1.57 -10.96 -2.21
C ALA A 244 -3.00 -10.66 -2.70
N LEU A 245 -3.67 -9.64 -2.14
CA LEU A 245 -4.98 -9.18 -2.59
C LEU A 245 -4.94 -8.73 -4.06
N ARG A 246 -3.91 -7.95 -4.44
CA ARG A 246 -3.74 -7.46 -5.81
C ARG A 246 -3.55 -8.59 -6.81
N GLU A 247 -2.80 -9.62 -6.46
CA GLU A 247 -2.60 -10.80 -7.30
C GLU A 247 -3.89 -11.61 -7.48
N GLY A 248 -4.68 -11.74 -6.41
CA GLY A 248 -5.92 -12.52 -6.40
C GLY A 248 -7.12 -11.82 -7.02
N ILE A 249 -7.16 -10.47 -7.01
CA ILE A 249 -8.35 -9.70 -7.37
C ILE A 249 -8.78 -9.85 -8.83
N GLY A 250 -7.84 -10.18 -9.72
CA GLY A 250 -8.12 -10.42 -11.13
C GLY A 250 -9.12 -11.54 -11.38
N LEU A 251 -9.24 -12.50 -10.46
CA LEU A 251 -10.20 -13.60 -10.54
C LEU A 251 -11.65 -13.13 -10.33
N GLN A 252 -11.86 -12.02 -9.64
CA GLN A 252 -13.19 -11.44 -9.40
C GLN A 252 -13.85 -10.93 -10.70
N ALA A 253 -13.07 -10.62 -11.73
CA ALA A 253 -13.58 -10.24 -13.05
C ALA A 253 -14.49 -11.32 -13.67
N TYR A 254 -14.30 -12.60 -13.34
CA TYR A 254 -15.17 -13.69 -13.79
C TYR A 254 -16.57 -13.62 -13.17
N GLY A 255 -16.73 -12.94 -12.02
CA GLY A 255 -17.99 -12.73 -11.31
C GLY A 255 -18.79 -11.50 -11.74
N ASN A 256 -18.45 -10.86 -12.87
CA ASN A 256 -19.04 -9.59 -13.33
C ASN A 256 -18.90 -8.42 -12.32
N ARG A 257 -17.93 -8.46 -11.44
CA ARG A 257 -17.60 -7.38 -10.52
C ARG A 257 -16.42 -6.58 -11.05
N ASP A 258 -16.42 -5.28 -10.80
CA ASP A 258 -15.27 -4.43 -11.14
C ASP A 258 -14.11 -4.75 -10.18
N PRO A 259 -12.98 -5.30 -10.66
CA PRO A 259 -11.85 -5.66 -9.80
C PRO A 259 -11.30 -4.50 -8.99
N LEU A 260 -11.35 -3.28 -9.51
CA LEU A 260 -10.86 -2.09 -8.80
C LEU A 260 -11.75 -1.73 -7.61
N VAL A 261 -13.07 -1.86 -7.77
CA VAL A 261 -14.04 -1.59 -6.70
C VAL A 261 -13.89 -2.62 -5.58
N GLU A 262 -13.83 -3.90 -5.94
CA GLU A 262 -13.63 -4.99 -4.97
C GLU A 262 -12.29 -4.85 -4.24
N TYR A 263 -11.23 -4.50 -4.98
CA TYR A 263 -9.92 -4.22 -4.38
C TYR A 263 -10.00 -3.10 -3.35
N LYS A 264 -10.62 -1.97 -3.70
CA LYS A 264 -10.79 -0.84 -2.78
C LYS A 264 -11.55 -1.24 -1.53
N MET A 265 -12.67 -1.95 -1.67
CA MET A 265 -13.48 -2.39 -0.52
C MET A 265 -12.66 -3.29 0.41
N SER A 266 -12.07 -4.36 -0.13
CA SER A 266 -11.25 -5.29 0.67
C SER A 266 -10.04 -4.60 1.30
N ALA A 267 -9.39 -3.69 0.57
CA ALA A 267 -8.25 -2.94 1.07
C ALA A 267 -8.60 -2.03 2.25
N TYR A 268 -9.79 -1.41 2.24
CA TYR A 268 -10.25 -0.60 3.37
C TYR A 268 -10.59 -1.48 4.59
N GLU A 269 -11.27 -2.61 4.39
CA GLU A 269 -11.55 -3.55 5.47
C GLU A 269 -10.25 -4.05 6.12
N MET A 270 -9.29 -4.50 5.32
CA MET A 270 -7.98 -4.95 5.81
C MET A 270 -7.20 -3.85 6.54
N PHE A 271 -7.33 -2.59 6.10
CA PHE A 271 -6.69 -1.46 6.76
C PHE A 271 -7.33 -1.13 8.11
N ASP A 272 -8.65 -1.19 8.20
CA ASP A 272 -9.38 -1.01 9.46
C ASP A 272 -9.03 -2.11 10.46
N ASP A 273 -8.98 -3.37 10.02
CA ASP A 273 -8.55 -4.51 10.82
C ASP A 273 -7.11 -4.34 11.33
N MET A 274 -6.19 -3.91 10.46
CA MET A 274 -4.81 -3.62 10.84
C MET A 274 -4.73 -2.51 11.89
N THR A 275 -5.49 -1.43 11.74
CA THR A 275 -5.47 -0.31 12.70
C THR A 275 -6.08 -0.71 14.04
N ALA A 276 -7.10 -1.56 14.05
CA ALA A 276 -7.65 -2.16 15.27
C ALA A 276 -6.60 -3.06 15.95
N ALA A 277 -5.95 -3.93 15.19
CA ALA A 277 -4.89 -4.82 15.69
C ALA A 277 -3.67 -4.07 16.25
N ILE A 278 -3.32 -2.88 15.70
CA ILE A 278 -2.27 -2.02 16.28
C ILE A 278 -2.66 -1.58 17.70
N ARG A 279 -3.89 -1.14 17.91
CA ARG A 279 -4.36 -0.71 19.24
C ARG A 279 -4.38 -1.86 20.24
N GLU A 280 -4.93 -3.01 19.83
CA GLU A 280 -5.01 -4.21 20.67
C GLU A 280 -3.64 -4.73 21.06
N ASP A 281 -2.73 -4.93 20.12
CA ASP A 281 -1.41 -5.47 20.40
C ASP A 281 -0.56 -4.50 21.24
N THR A 282 -0.70 -3.19 20.99
CA THR A 282 -0.04 -2.17 21.81
C THR A 282 -0.51 -2.25 23.26
N LEU A 283 -1.82 -2.26 23.51
CA LEU A 283 -2.35 -2.37 24.87
C LEU A 283 -2.06 -3.71 25.51
N ARG A 284 -2.14 -4.80 24.76
CA ARG A 284 -1.77 -6.14 25.25
C ARG A 284 -0.35 -6.15 25.78
N ILE A 285 0.60 -5.57 25.08
CA ILE A 285 1.98 -5.49 25.53
C ILE A 285 2.09 -4.58 26.75
N LEU A 286 1.56 -3.36 26.69
CA LEU A 286 1.68 -2.36 27.75
C LEU A 286 1.04 -2.80 29.07
N CYS A 287 -0.15 -3.44 29.00
CA CYS A 287 -0.84 -3.90 30.20
C CYS A 287 -0.20 -5.15 30.85
N HIS A 288 0.58 -5.93 30.08
CA HIS A 288 1.21 -7.16 30.58
C HIS A 288 2.71 -7.02 30.86
N ILE A 289 3.31 -5.88 30.55
CA ILE A 289 4.73 -5.63 30.83
C ILE A 289 4.98 -5.69 32.36
N ARG A 290 6.11 -6.28 32.75
CA ARG A 290 6.53 -6.35 34.13
C ARG A 290 7.90 -5.70 34.28
N VAL A 291 8.09 -4.93 35.35
CA VAL A 291 9.40 -4.40 35.73
C VAL A 291 10.14 -5.52 36.44
N GLU A 292 11.22 -6.03 35.83
CA GLU A 292 12.12 -6.95 36.57
C GLU A 292 13.04 -6.12 37.44
N GLU A 293 12.97 -6.33 38.77
CA GLU A 293 13.99 -5.83 39.69
C GLU A 293 15.33 -6.52 39.34
N LYS A 294 16.37 -5.73 39.06
CA LYS A 294 17.73 -6.25 38.93
C LYS A 294 18.11 -6.94 40.24
N VAL A 295 18.08 -8.26 40.25
CA VAL A 295 18.70 -9.04 41.31
C VAL A 295 20.21 -8.80 41.19
N GLU A 296 20.77 -7.93 42.04
CA GLU A 296 22.21 -7.83 42.22
C GLU A 296 22.70 -9.20 42.69
N ARG A 297 23.38 -9.91 41.78
CA ARG A 297 24.11 -11.13 42.18
C ARG A 297 25.24 -10.71 43.10
N GLU A 298 25.14 -11.03 44.38
CA GLU A 298 26.27 -10.92 45.28
C GLU A 298 27.47 -11.64 44.64
N PRO A 299 28.65 -11.00 44.62
CA PRO A 299 29.85 -11.65 44.12
C PRO A 299 30.14 -12.87 45.00
N ALA A 300 30.18 -14.06 44.40
CA ALA A 300 30.57 -15.28 45.09
C ALA A 300 31.92 -15.04 45.76
N ALA A 301 31.92 -15.09 47.09
CA ALA A 301 33.14 -14.98 47.87
C ALA A 301 34.15 -16.06 47.42
N LYS A 302 35.38 -15.60 47.14
CA LYS A 302 36.53 -16.47 46.84
C LYS A 302 36.99 -17.24 48.07
#